data_4ce9fe44d4fa554f1dfe53b499b7b108
#
_entry.id   4ce9fe44d4fa554f1dfe53b499b7b108
#
_cell.length_a   1.000
_cell.length_b   1.000
_cell.length_c   1.000
_cell.angle_alpha   90.00
_cell.angle_beta   90.00
_cell.angle_gamma   90.00
#
_symmetry.space_group_name_H-M   'P 1'
#
loop_
_entity.id
_entity.type
_entity.pdbx_description
1 polymer ?
#
loop_
_entity_poly.entity_id
_entity_poly.type
_entity_poly.pdbx_seq_one_letter_code
_entity_poly.pdbx_strand_id
1 'polypeptide(L)'
;GGLLVAATMLQNPELFKVAIPQVGVLDMLRFHKFTIGWAWESDYGEPEKEEDFLNLLEYSPYHNIKQDMCYPTTLITTSSRDDRVVPAHSYKFAARLQDLQSCSNPILLRVESRAGHGAGTSRDKQIDEIADIFGYALQTILED
;
A
#
# COMPACT_ATOMS: atom_id res chain seq x y z
N GLY A 1 0.35 6.95 -6.19
CA GLY A 1 -1.00 6.33 -6.31
C GLY A 1 -1.30 5.36 -5.17
N GLY A 2 -0.31 4.58 -4.68
CA GLY A 2 -0.56 3.54 -3.67
C GLY A 2 -1.16 4.04 -2.35
N LEU A 3 -0.77 5.23 -1.89
CA LEU A 3 -1.40 5.87 -0.72
C LEU A 3 -2.89 6.13 -0.95
N LEU A 4 -3.24 6.73 -2.10
CA LEU A 4 -4.64 7.01 -2.43
C LEU A 4 -5.49 5.74 -2.44
N VAL A 5 -5.03 4.69 -3.14
CA VAL A 5 -5.74 3.41 -3.22
C VAL A 5 -5.93 2.79 -1.83
N ALA A 6 -4.87 2.74 -1.00
CA ALA A 6 -4.94 2.17 0.33
C ALA A 6 -5.87 2.98 1.26
N ALA A 7 -5.79 4.31 1.24
CA ALA A 7 -6.64 5.16 2.08
C ALA A 7 -8.13 5.02 1.70
N THR A 8 -8.45 5.07 0.39
CA THR A 8 -9.85 5.01 -0.07
C THR A 8 -10.48 3.64 0.16
N MET A 9 -9.74 2.54 -0.04
CA MET A 9 -10.26 1.19 0.24
C MET A 9 -10.54 0.94 1.73
N LEU A 10 -9.79 1.62 2.63
CA LEU A 10 -10.06 1.54 4.07
C LEU A 10 -11.24 2.40 4.51
N GLN A 11 -11.43 3.55 3.86
CA GLN A 11 -12.52 4.48 4.15
C GLN A 11 -13.87 3.97 3.66
N ASN A 12 -13.90 3.33 2.48
CA ASN A 12 -15.12 2.87 1.82
C ASN A 12 -14.90 1.48 1.19
N PRO A 13 -14.67 0.43 1.99
CA PRO A 13 -14.31 -0.90 1.48
C PRO A 13 -15.37 -1.51 0.57
N GLU A 14 -16.64 -1.18 0.76
CA GLU A 14 -17.78 -1.68 -0.01
C GLU A 14 -17.80 -1.20 -1.47
N LEU A 15 -17.05 -0.17 -1.80
CA LEU A 15 -16.96 0.34 -3.17
C LEU A 15 -15.98 -0.45 -4.07
N PHE A 16 -15.22 -1.37 -3.48
CA PHE A 16 -14.15 -2.06 -4.18
C PHE A 16 -14.31 -3.58 -4.14
N LYS A 17 -14.31 -4.23 -5.29
CA LYS A 17 -14.18 -5.68 -5.41
C LYS A 17 -12.71 -6.09 -5.18
N VAL A 18 -11.78 -5.35 -5.79
CA VAL A 18 -10.35 -5.54 -5.69
C VAL A 18 -9.63 -4.21 -5.52
N ALA A 19 -8.60 -4.18 -4.68
CA ALA A 19 -7.73 -3.01 -4.48
C ALA A 19 -6.26 -3.39 -4.69
N ILE A 20 -5.51 -2.55 -5.40
CA ILE A 20 -4.10 -2.82 -5.71
C ILE A 20 -3.24 -1.60 -5.34
N PRO A 21 -2.91 -1.40 -4.07
CA PRO A 21 -2.01 -0.34 -3.63
C PRO A 21 -0.56 -0.69 -4.01
N GLN A 22 0.00 0.06 -4.97
CA GLN A 22 1.34 -0.15 -5.48
C GLN A 22 2.32 0.86 -4.88
N VAL A 23 3.41 0.37 -4.32
CA VAL A 23 4.54 1.15 -3.77
C VAL A 23 4.09 2.38 -2.96
N GLY A 24 3.09 2.20 -2.09
CA GLY A 24 2.45 3.29 -1.36
C GLY A 24 3.24 3.74 -0.13
N VAL A 25 3.19 5.05 0.17
CA VAL A 25 3.57 5.58 1.48
C VAL A 25 2.40 5.31 2.43
N LEU A 26 2.49 4.23 3.22
CA LEU A 26 1.33 3.68 3.95
C LEU A 26 1.38 3.93 5.47
N ASP A 27 2.52 4.42 5.99
CA ASP A 27 2.68 4.91 7.36
C ASP A 27 3.01 6.41 7.32
N MET A 28 1.98 7.23 7.37
CA MET A 28 2.10 8.68 7.23
C MET A 28 2.67 9.37 8.47
N LEU A 29 2.74 8.68 9.61
CA LEU A 29 3.34 9.24 10.81
C LEU A 29 4.86 9.03 10.90
N ARG A 30 5.42 8.21 10.00
CA ARG A 30 6.86 7.87 10.01
C ARG A 30 7.53 7.98 8.64
N PHE A 31 6.83 8.41 7.59
CA PHE A 31 7.39 8.46 6.24
C PHE A 31 8.69 9.28 6.18
N HIS A 32 8.76 10.39 6.91
CA HIS A 32 9.90 11.29 6.97
C HIS A 32 11.17 10.67 7.58
N LYS A 33 11.03 9.54 8.31
CA LYS A 33 12.14 8.82 8.95
C LYS A 33 12.77 7.76 8.01
N PHE A 34 12.24 7.59 6.81
CA PHE A 34 12.74 6.61 5.82
C PHE A 34 13.37 7.33 4.63
N THR A 35 14.56 6.90 4.25
CA THR A 35 15.31 7.32 3.03
C THR A 35 15.09 8.79 2.63
N ILE A 36 14.39 9.04 1.51
CA ILE A 36 14.08 10.38 0.99
C ILE A 36 12.77 10.95 1.55
N GLY A 37 12.09 10.26 2.45
CA GLY A 37 10.77 10.66 2.95
C GLY A 37 10.72 12.07 3.55
N TRP A 38 11.79 12.52 4.17
CA TRP A 38 11.92 13.90 4.68
C TRP A 38 11.63 14.98 3.61
N ALA A 39 11.93 14.70 2.34
CA ALA A 39 11.67 15.65 1.25
C ALA A 39 10.18 15.80 0.93
N TRP A 40 9.32 14.90 1.41
CA TRP A 40 7.86 14.95 1.18
C TRP A 40 7.11 15.68 2.29
N GLU A 41 7.80 16.20 3.29
CA GLU A 41 7.17 17.05 4.31
C GLU A 41 6.57 18.32 3.70
N SER A 42 7.14 18.82 2.60
CA SER A 42 6.56 19.93 1.85
C SER A 42 5.22 19.61 1.18
N ASP A 43 4.96 18.32 0.89
CA ASP A 43 3.73 17.86 0.23
C ASP A 43 2.66 17.40 1.23
N TYR A 44 3.09 16.71 2.31
CA TYR A 44 2.19 16.04 3.25
C TYR A 44 2.05 16.75 4.59
N GLY A 45 3.00 17.59 4.96
CA GLY A 45 3.14 18.15 6.29
C GLY A 45 4.22 17.46 7.12
N GLU A 46 4.53 18.05 8.28
CA GLU A 46 5.59 17.59 9.19
C GLU A 46 4.99 16.79 10.35
N PRO A 47 5.20 15.46 10.42
CA PRO A 47 4.61 14.62 11.49
C PRO A 47 5.02 14.99 12.92
N GLU A 48 6.08 15.79 13.08
CA GLU A 48 6.50 16.31 14.39
C GLU A 48 5.72 17.57 14.84
N LYS A 49 4.89 18.17 13.96
CA LYS A 49 3.95 19.24 14.28
C LYS A 49 2.58 18.66 14.59
N GLU A 50 1.99 19.08 15.71
CA GLU A 50 0.71 18.52 16.20
C GLU A 50 -0.43 18.63 15.17
N GLU A 51 -0.57 19.78 14.51
CA GLU A 51 -1.61 19.98 13.50
C GLU A 51 -1.46 19.05 12.31
N ASP A 52 -0.24 18.96 11.76
CA ASP A 52 0.07 18.08 10.64
C ASP A 52 -0.05 16.59 11.04
N PHE A 53 0.39 16.24 12.26
CA PHE A 53 0.25 14.89 12.80
C PHE A 53 -1.22 14.45 12.85
N LEU A 54 -2.12 15.29 13.35
CA LEU A 54 -3.55 14.97 13.42
C LEU A 54 -4.14 14.79 12.02
N ASN A 55 -3.82 15.67 11.07
CA ASN A 55 -4.24 15.54 9.69
C ASN A 55 -3.69 14.25 9.03
N LEU A 56 -2.41 13.95 9.22
CA LEU A 56 -1.78 12.73 8.69
C LEU A 56 -2.39 11.45 9.29
N LEU A 57 -2.73 11.47 10.57
CA LEU A 57 -3.35 10.35 11.26
C LEU A 57 -4.73 10.01 10.67
N GLU A 58 -5.51 11.02 10.26
CA GLU A 58 -6.86 10.82 9.70
C GLU A 58 -6.87 9.91 8.45
N TYR A 59 -5.84 9.97 7.62
CA TYR A 59 -5.79 9.19 6.38
C TYR A 59 -4.61 8.21 6.29
N SER A 60 -3.79 8.10 7.32
CA SER A 60 -2.66 7.15 7.33
C SER A 60 -3.13 5.70 7.22
N PRO A 61 -2.89 4.97 6.10
CA PRO A 61 -3.47 3.65 5.92
C PRO A 61 -3.12 2.67 7.03
N TYR A 62 -1.85 2.61 7.42
CA TYR A 62 -1.39 1.71 8.47
C TYR A 62 -2.13 1.90 9.80
N HIS A 63 -2.51 3.15 10.15
CA HIS A 63 -3.15 3.47 11.43
C HIS A 63 -4.67 3.36 11.38
N ASN A 64 -5.26 3.35 10.19
CA ASN A 64 -6.71 3.34 9.98
C ASN A 64 -7.31 1.98 9.60
N ILE A 65 -6.53 0.89 9.68
CA ILE A 65 -7.08 -0.46 9.59
C ILE A 65 -7.89 -0.73 10.85
N LYS A 66 -9.18 -0.97 10.68
CA LYS A 66 -10.13 -1.24 11.77
C LYS A 66 -10.28 -2.74 11.97
N GLN A 67 -10.46 -3.14 13.24
CA GLN A 67 -10.83 -4.49 13.58
C GLN A 67 -12.28 -4.77 13.12
N ASP A 68 -12.60 -6.04 12.88
CA ASP A 68 -13.93 -6.50 12.49
C ASP A 68 -14.50 -5.90 11.18
N MET A 69 -13.62 -5.36 10.33
CA MET A 69 -13.97 -4.84 9.01
C MET A 69 -13.55 -5.84 7.91
N CYS A 70 -14.49 -6.13 7.00
CA CYS A 70 -14.19 -6.90 5.79
C CYS A 70 -13.66 -5.96 4.70
N TYR A 71 -12.38 -6.09 4.38
CA TYR A 71 -11.74 -5.31 3.32
C TYR A 71 -11.82 -6.03 1.98
N PRO A 72 -11.72 -5.32 0.85
CA PRO A 72 -11.75 -5.93 -0.47
C PRO A 72 -10.55 -6.88 -0.68
N THR A 73 -10.68 -7.79 -1.62
CA THR A 73 -9.55 -8.58 -2.10
C THR A 73 -8.41 -7.63 -2.49
N THR A 74 -7.23 -7.80 -1.89
CA THR A 74 -6.16 -6.80 -1.99
C THR A 74 -4.83 -7.42 -2.41
N LEU A 75 -4.18 -6.84 -3.43
CA LEU A 75 -2.81 -7.14 -3.82
C LEU A 75 -1.91 -5.92 -3.59
N ILE A 76 -1.12 -5.95 -2.54
CA ILE A 76 -0.13 -4.92 -2.24
C ILE A 76 1.14 -5.24 -3.04
N THR A 77 1.71 -4.28 -3.76
CA THR A 77 2.98 -4.48 -4.47
C THR A 77 4.09 -3.59 -3.93
N THR A 78 5.31 -4.12 -3.89
CA THR A 78 6.53 -3.40 -3.51
C THR A 78 7.76 -4.06 -4.11
N SER A 79 8.91 -3.40 -4.01
CA SER A 79 10.21 -3.94 -4.46
C SER A 79 11.19 -3.99 -3.29
N SER A 80 11.95 -5.08 -3.19
CA SER A 80 12.83 -5.34 -2.03
C SER A 80 13.97 -4.33 -1.85
N ARG A 81 14.32 -3.57 -2.88
CA ARG A 81 15.37 -2.54 -2.90
C ARG A 81 14.82 -1.17 -3.29
N ASP A 82 13.54 -0.94 -3.01
CA ASP A 82 12.95 0.38 -3.21
C ASP A 82 13.55 1.35 -2.18
N ASP A 83 14.37 2.26 -2.65
CA ASP A 83 15.05 3.29 -1.86
C ASP A 83 14.28 4.61 -1.83
N ARG A 84 13.23 4.73 -2.63
CA ARG A 84 12.34 5.89 -2.68
C ARG A 84 11.19 5.72 -1.70
N VAL A 85 10.39 4.67 -1.86
CA VAL A 85 9.35 4.28 -0.90
C VAL A 85 9.72 2.93 -0.31
N VAL A 86 10.41 2.96 0.82
CA VAL A 86 10.96 1.73 1.41
C VAL A 86 9.89 0.65 1.59
N PRO A 87 10.22 -0.63 1.31
CA PRO A 87 9.27 -1.73 1.37
C PRO A 87 8.67 -1.94 2.77
N ALA A 88 9.26 -1.36 3.80
CA ALA A 88 8.74 -1.37 5.17
C ALA A 88 7.30 -0.83 5.26
N HIS A 89 6.92 0.17 4.45
CA HIS A 89 5.55 0.65 4.36
C HIS A 89 4.59 -0.48 3.97
N SER A 90 4.90 -1.17 2.89
CA SER A 90 4.08 -2.27 2.35
C SER A 90 4.06 -3.48 3.29
N TYR A 91 5.21 -3.86 3.86
CA TYR A 91 5.30 -4.99 4.80
C TYR A 91 4.47 -4.78 6.05
N LYS A 92 4.60 -3.62 6.69
CA LYS A 92 3.82 -3.29 7.90
C LYS A 92 2.33 -3.25 7.61
N PHE A 93 1.94 -2.61 6.52
CA PHE A 93 0.54 -2.48 6.12
C PHE A 93 -0.06 -3.86 5.79
N ALA A 94 0.62 -4.67 4.97
CA ALA A 94 0.17 -6.01 4.62
C ALA A 94 -0.02 -6.90 5.86
N ALA A 95 0.99 -6.95 6.73
CA ALA A 95 0.92 -7.76 7.95
C ALA A 95 -0.25 -7.36 8.85
N ARG A 96 -0.45 -6.05 9.06
CA ARG A 96 -1.56 -5.56 9.88
C ARG A 96 -2.91 -5.76 9.22
N LEU A 97 -3.01 -5.59 7.90
CA LEU A 97 -4.26 -5.81 7.18
C LEU A 97 -4.65 -7.29 7.17
N GLN A 98 -3.68 -8.20 7.02
CA GLN A 98 -3.89 -9.64 7.13
C GLN A 98 -4.36 -10.07 8.52
N ASP A 99 -3.79 -9.49 9.57
CA ASP A 99 -4.14 -9.78 10.97
C ASP A 99 -5.56 -9.32 11.33
N LEU A 100 -6.00 -8.18 10.78
CA LEU A 100 -7.28 -7.55 11.11
C LEU A 100 -8.41 -7.80 10.11
N GLN A 101 -8.13 -8.51 9.00
CA GLN A 101 -9.15 -8.89 8.02
C GLN A 101 -10.21 -9.79 8.64
N SER A 102 -11.48 -9.40 8.58
CA SER A 102 -12.57 -10.13 9.23
C SER A 102 -13.29 -11.14 8.34
N CYS A 103 -12.95 -11.19 7.05
CA CYS A 103 -13.60 -12.09 6.08
C CYS A 103 -12.58 -12.87 5.23
N SER A 104 -13.07 -13.71 4.31
CA SER A 104 -12.24 -14.60 3.49
C SER A 104 -11.55 -13.93 2.30
N ASN A 105 -11.77 -12.63 2.06
CA ASN A 105 -11.12 -11.91 0.97
C ASN A 105 -9.61 -11.93 1.16
N PRO A 106 -8.83 -12.44 0.20
CA PRO A 106 -7.40 -12.59 0.34
C PRO A 106 -6.68 -11.22 0.36
N ILE A 107 -5.70 -11.11 1.25
CA ILE A 107 -4.77 -9.98 1.32
C ILE A 107 -3.39 -10.52 0.97
N LEU A 108 -2.89 -10.17 -0.19
CA LEU A 108 -1.62 -10.65 -0.71
C LEU A 108 -0.58 -9.53 -0.80
N LEU A 109 0.67 -9.92 -0.65
CA LEU A 109 1.82 -9.03 -0.84
C LEU A 109 2.74 -9.61 -1.90
N ARG A 110 2.90 -8.87 -3.01
CA ARG A 110 3.86 -9.16 -4.08
C ARG A 110 5.12 -8.34 -3.85
N VAL A 111 6.26 -9.01 -3.76
CA VAL A 111 7.56 -8.36 -3.58
C VAL A 111 8.46 -8.65 -4.77
N GLU A 112 8.76 -7.64 -5.60
CA GLU A 112 9.73 -7.80 -6.66
C GLU A 112 11.17 -7.85 -6.09
N SER A 113 11.84 -8.95 -6.33
CA SER A 113 13.19 -9.17 -5.82
C SER A 113 14.24 -8.36 -6.61
N ARG A 114 15.17 -7.72 -5.89
CA ARG A 114 16.29 -6.97 -6.49
C ARG A 114 15.88 -5.91 -7.50
N ALA A 115 14.74 -5.25 -7.29
CA ALA A 115 14.27 -4.10 -8.05
C ALA A 115 14.16 -2.87 -7.13
N GLY A 116 14.30 -1.67 -7.72
CA GLY A 116 14.05 -0.37 -7.07
C GLY A 116 12.61 0.10 -7.26
N HIS A 117 12.39 1.41 -7.22
CA HIS A 117 11.06 2.05 -7.36
C HIS A 117 10.49 2.03 -8.80
N GLY A 118 10.84 1.04 -9.60
CA GLY A 118 10.40 0.93 -11.00
C GLY A 118 11.46 1.36 -12.01
N ALA A 119 12.21 2.43 -11.76
CA ALA A 119 13.32 2.83 -12.62
C ALA A 119 14.43 1.76 -12.61
N GLY A 120 14.87 1.32 -13.79
CA GLY A 120 15.90 0.28 -13.92
C GLY A 120 15.43 -1.15 -13.74
N THR A 121 14.14 -1.37 -13.54
CA THR A 121 13.54 -2.72 -13.56
C THR A 121 13.59 -3.28 -14.99
N SER A 122 14.03 -4.53 -15.16
CA SER A 122 14.08 -5.16 -16.48
C SER A 122 12.67 -5.27 -17.08
N ARG A 123 12.62 -5.30 -18.42
CA ARG A 123 11.34 -5.41 -19.14
C ARG A 123 10.57 -6.67 -18.76
N ASP A 124 11.26 -7.79 -18.60
CA ASP A 124 10.61 -9.05 -18.23
C ASP A 124 9.94 -8.95 -16.86
N LYS A 125 10.60 -8.38 -15.87
CA LYS A 125 10.02 -8.13 -14.54
C LYS A 125 8.82 -7.18 -14.56
N GLN A 126 8.83 -6.18 -15.45
CA GLN A 126 7.67 -5.30 -15.63
C GLN A 126 6.50 -6.05 -16.24
N ILE A 127 6.76 -6.94 -17.21
CA ILE A 127 5.73 -7.78 -17.83
C ILE A 127 5.14 -8.73 -16.77
N ASP A 128 5.98 -9.40 -16.00
CA ASP A 128 5.55 -10.33 -14.94
C ASP A 128 4.69 -9.60 -13.90
N GLU A 129 5.11 -8.41 -13.45
CA GLU A 129 4.34 -7.60 -12.50
C GLU A 129 2.97 -7.21 -13.06
N ILE A 130 2.93 -6.75 -14.30
CA ILE A 130 1.67 -6.38 -14.98
C ILE A 130 0.77 -7.61 -15.13
N ALA A 131 1.34 -8.76 -15.52
CA ALA A 131 0.60 -10.01 -15.68
C ALA A 131 0.00 -10.47 -14.33
N ASP A 132 0.76 -10.42 -13.25
CA ASP A 132 0.30 -10.76 -11.90
C ASP A 132 -0.84 -9.82 -11.46
N ILE A 133 -0.70 -8.51 -11.66
CA ILE A 133 -1.69 -7.50 -11.29
C ILE A 133 -3.01 -7.72 -12.05
N PHE A 134 -2.94 -7.82 -13.38
CA PHE A 134 -4.15 -8.02 -14.19
C PHE A 134 -4.74 -9.41 -14.01
N GLY A 135 -3.90 -10.45 -13.90
CA GLY A 135 -4.35 -11.81 -13.62
C GLY A 135 -5.13 -11.89 -12.31
N TYR A 136 -4.58 -11.31 -11.24
CA TYR A 136 -5.25 -11.28 -9.93
C TYR A 136 -6.57 -10.49 -9.98
N ALA A 137 -6.57 -9.32 -10.61
CA ALA A 137 -7.78 -8.52 -10.74
C ALA A 137 -8.88 -9.24 -11.53
N LEU A 138 -8.52 -9.82 -12.69
CA LEU A 138 -9.46 -10.55 -13.54
C LEU A 138 -10.01 -11.80 -12.84
N GLN A 139 -9.16 -12.59 -12.20
CA GLN A 139 -9.59 -13.75 -11.43
C GLN A 139 -10.62 -13.34 -10.36
N THR A 140 -10.30 -12.31 -9.55
CA THR A 140 -11.21 -11.82 -8.51
C THR A 140 -12.56 -11.33 -9.05
N ILE A 141 -12.57 -10.72 -10.25
CA ILE A 141 -13.80 -10.18 -10.84
C ILE A 141 -14.66 -11.28 -11.48
N LEU A 142 -14.03 -12.34 -12.01
CA LEU A 142 -14.69 -13.41 -12.75
C LEU A 142 -15.13 -14.61 -11.89
N GLU A 143 -14.68 -14.70 -10.66
CA GLU A 143 -15.04 -15.78 -9.71
C GLU A 143 -16.39 -15.58 -8.99
N ASP A 144 -17.29 -14.74 -9.50
CA ASP A 144 -18.66 -14.56 -8.96
C ASP A 144 -19.67 -15.49 -9.63
#